data_0e645921407683248f25f0ea89f7a189
#
_entry.id   0e645921407683248f25f0ea89f7a189
#
_cell.length_a   1.000
_cell.length_b   1.000
_cell.length_c   1.000
_cell.angle_alpha   90.00
_cell.angle_beta   90.00
_cell.angle_gamma   90.00
#
_symmetry.space_group_name_H-M   'P 1'
#
loop_
_entity.id
_entity.type
_entity.pdbx_description
1 polymer ?
#
loop_
_entity_poly.entity_id
_entity_poly.type
_entity_poly.pdbx_seq_one_letter_code
_entity_poly.pdbx_strand_id
1 'polypeptide(L)'
;KQNDALGLYLDLLIQAINTGTINAEDWQKGDRLKSVALLIAYLDKANFYVMEDSGAWEEDARLNTSSVALVTSGLERLSNLLSKKDSVFVSDLLREAKVNELDETLSTTRLNHLIDKGYERITLQLDLGGESPGYLEKDKHYREADAALLNVIYPTNLSKINTRRKEQVLKIVKKLAGPYGIKRYEKDNYQSANFWFNDIKTDTDQNSHAKREKSFIPSTEAEWFFDSWYAKSAAIVYKESRKEEYLNDSVQFMNRSLAQITGENMIGANGRSVPEMALPESYNYIHKSGTLHEAPSPIIPLNWSKASMTLMLKEMSNLINDEGIK
;
A
#
# COMPACT_ATOMS: atom_id res chain seq x y z
N LYS A 1 13.77 8.61 0.38
CA LYS A 1 12.57 9.34 -0.05
C LYS A 1 11.41 8.36 -0.05
N GLN A 2 10.26 8.78 0.46
CA GLN A 2 9.06 7.94 0.63
C GLN A 2 7.83 8.74 0.21
N ASN A 3 7.63 8.85 -1.10
CA ASN A 3 6.45 9.56 -1.65
C ASN A 3 5.15 8.84 -1.31
N ASP A 4 5.19 7.51 -1.20
CA ASP A 4 4.07 6.68 -0.76
C ASP A 4 3.56 7.08 0.63
N ALA A 5 4.46 7.22 1.60
CA ALA A 5 4.11 7.64 2.96
C ALA A 5 3.53 9.06 3.00
N LEU A 6 4.13 10.00 2.24
CA LEU A 6 3.64 11.38 2.14
C LEU A 6 2.27 11.45 1.47
N GLY A 7 2.07 10.67 0.38
CA GLY A 7 0.79 10.58 -0.32
C GLY A 7 -0.29 9.99 0.57
N LEU A 8 0.00 8.87 1.25
CA LEU A 8 -0.93 8.23 2.18
C LEU A 8 -1.29 9.15 3.36
N TYR A 9 -0.30 9.86 3.92
CA TYR A 9 -0.55 10.83 4.98
C TYR A 9 -1.54 11.91 4.52
N LEU A 10 -1.32 12.51 3.34
CA LEU A 10 -2.22 13.52 2.80
C LEU A 10 -3.62 12.96 2.54
N ASP A 11 -3.71 11.78 1.94
CA ASP A 11 -4.98 11.10 1.65
C ASP A 11 -5.79 10.85 2.92
N LEU A 12 -5.17 10.26 3.95
CA LEU A 12 -5.80 9.96 5.23
C LEU A 12 -6.19 11.22 6.00
N LEU A 13 -5.33 12.25 6.00
CA LEU A 13 -5.63 13.53 6.63
C LEU A 13 -6.91 14.15 6.06
N ILE A 14 -7.00 14.23 4.74
CA ILE A 14 -8.17 14.81 4.09
C ILE A 14 -9.42 13.97 4.32
N GLN A 15 -9.31 12.64 4.34
CA GLN A 15 -10.42 11.77 4.73
C GLN A 15 -10.88 12.04 6.16
N ALA A 16 -9.96 12.12 7.12
CA ALA A 16 -10.25 12.36 8.53
C ALA A 16 -10.95 13.72 8.76
N ILE A 17 -10.56 14.75 8.01
CA ILE A 17 -11.23 16.07 8.03
C ILE A 17 -12.64 15.95 7.43
N ASN A 18 -12.78 15.29 6.28
CA ASN A 18 -14.08 15.14 5.61
C ASN A 18 -15.11 14.36 6.43
N THR A 19 -14.66 13.39 7.25
CA THR A 19 -15.50 12.56 8.11
C THR A 19 -15.74 13.17 9.50
N GLY A 20 -15.10 14.30 9.82
CA GLY A 20 -15.13 14.90 11.16
C GLY A 20 -14.37 14.08 12.22
N THR A 21 -13.56 13.11 11.83
CA THR A 21 -12.70 12.33 12.74
C THR A 21 -11.63 13.22 13.36
N ILE A 22 -11.16 14.22 12.60
CA ILE A 22 -10.27 15.28 13.07
C ILE A 22 -11.09 16.58 13.03
N ASN A 23 -11.10 17.29 14.17
CA ASN A 23 -11.70 18.61 14.22
C ASN A 23 -10.80 19.61 13.48
N ALA A 24 -11.36 20.37 12.53
CA ALA A 24 -10.66 21.39 11.79
C ALA A 24 -10.00 22.45 12.70
N GLU A 25 -10.64 22.80 13.81
CA GLU A 25 -10.11 23.76 14.80
C GLU A 25 -8.79 23.28 15.46
N ASP A 26 -8.63 21.97 15.66
CA ASP A 26 -7.40 21.42 16.21
C ASP A 26 -6.21 21.55 15.24
N TRP A 27 -6.51 21.71 13.95
CA TRP A 27 -5.51 21.90 12.90
C TRP A 27 -5.04 23.35 12.75
N GLN A 28 -5.73 24.31 13.33
CA GLN A 28 -5.34 25.72 13.38
C GLN A 28 -4.18 25.97 14.33
N LYS A 29 -3.82 25.00 15.18
CA LYS A 29 -2.78 25.14 16.20
C LYS A 29 -1.40 24.85 15.63
N GLY A 30 -0.46 25.77 15.80
CA GLY A 30 0.93 25.64 15.38
C GLY A 30 1.09 25.60 13.85
N ASP A 31 2.17 24.97 13.39
CA ASP A 31 2.59 24.95 11.98
C ASP A 31 1.91 23.84 11.12
N ARG A 32 0.81 23.28 11.59
CA ARG A 32 0.17 22.12 10.91
C ARG A 32 -0.32 22.46 9.51
N LEU A 33 -1.03 23.58 9.35
CA LEU A 33 -1.50 24.03 8.03
C LEU A 33 -0.35 24.40 7.10
N LYS A 34 0.68 25.05 7.64
CA LYS A 34 1.91 25.35 6.91
C LYS A 34 2.60 24.06 6.45
N SER A 35 2.65 23.02 7.29
CA SER A 35 3.23 21.74 6.91
C SER A 35 2.49 21.08 5.75
N VAL A 36 1.15 21.18 5.69
CA VAL A 36 0.37 20.70 4.55
C VAL A 36 0.72 21.49 3.28
N ALA A 37 0.76 22.82 3.35
CA ALA A 37 1.12 23.66 2.20
C ALA A 37 2.54 23.35 1.69
N LEU A 38 3.51 23.20 2.60
CA LEU A 38 4.89 22.83 2.27
C LEU A 38 4.98 21.42 1.65
N LEU A 39 4.17 20.46 2.12
CA LEU A 39 4.11 19.12 1.54
C LEU A 39 3.68 19.19 0.07
N ILE A 40 2.65 19.96 -0.25
CA ILE A 40 2.21 20.12 -1.63
C ILE A 40 3.28 20.79 -2.48
N ALA A 41 3.92 21.85 -1.96
CA ALA A 41 5.02 22.53 -2.65
C ALA A 41 6.22 21.60 -2.89
N TYR A 42 6.52 20.71 -1.94
CA TYR A 42 7.55 19.68 -2.12
C TYR A 42 7.19 18.70 -3.24
N LEU A 43 5.98 18.14 -3.24
CA LEU A 43 5.52 17.18 -4.24
C LEU A 43 5.53 17.79 -5.64
N ASP A 44 5.13 19.07 -5.75
CA ASP A 44 5.17 19.84 -6.97
C ASP A 44 6.61 20.05 -7.46
N LYS A 45 7.46 20.63 -6.63
CA LYS A 45 8.87 20.92 -6.96
C LYS A 45 9.69 19.66 -7.28
N ALA A 46 9.38 18.55 -6.62
CA ALA A 46 10.02 17.26 -6.83
C ALA A 46 9.56 16.58 -8.13
N ASN A 47 8.49 17.04 -8.77
CA ASN A 47 7.83 16.35 -9.88
C ASN A 47 7.55 14.87 -9.51
N PHE A 48 6.80 14.66 -8.42
CA PHE A 48 6.58 13.34 -7.81
C PHE A 48 6.26 12.24 -8.82
N TYR A 49 5.60 12.55 -9.91
CA TYR A 49 5.17 11.63 -10.97
C TYR A 49 6.31 11.07 -11.84
N VAL A 50 7.54 11.59 -11.69
CA VAL A 50 8.78 11.08 -12.33
C VAL A 50 9.91 10.88 -11.34
N MET A 51 9.68 11.16 -10.06
CA MET A 51 10.68 11.03 -9.01
C MET A 51 10.75 9.60 -8.50
N GLU A 52 11.93 9.01 -8.53
CA GLU A 52 12.19 7.73 -7.88
C GLU A 52 12.15 7.86 -6.35
N ASP A 53 11.55 6.88 -5.68
CA ASP A 53 11.49 6.78 -4.24
C ASP A 53 11.69 5.33 -3.75
N SER A 54 11.88 5.16 -2.46
CA SER A 54 12.12 3.84 -1.85
C SER A 54 10.86 2.98 -1.76
N GLY A 55 9.68 3.56 -2.02
CA GLY A 55 8.40 2.88 -2.03
C GLY A 55 8.01 2.23 -0.71
N ALA A 56 6.97 1.40 -0.73
CA ALA A 56 6.38 0.78 0.44
C ALA A 56 7.33 -0.15 1.23
N TRP A 57 8.42 -0.58 0.62
CA TRP A 57 9.35 -1.53 1.23
C TRP A 57 10.67 -0.92 1.69
N GLU A 58 10.84 0.39 1.54
CA GLU A 58 12.04 1.14 1.98
C GLU A 58 13.35 0.61 1.37
N GLU A 59 13.28 0.22 0.09
CA GLU A 59 14.41 -0.38 -0.64
C GLU A 59 15.08 0.59 -1.62
N ASP A 60 15.83 0.05 -2.59
CA ASP A 60 16.46 0.83 -3.66
C ASP A 60 15.41 1.70 -4.37
N ALA A 61 15.75 2.96 -4.59
CA ALA A 61 14.83 3.91 -5.21
C ALA A 61 14.50 3.51 -6.64
N ARG A 62 13.23 3.56 -6.99
CA ARG A 62 12.69 3.30 -8.31
C ARG A 62 11.43 4.13 -8.54
N LEU A 63 10.96 4.20 -9.76
CA LEU A 63 9.70 4.86 -10.04
C LEU A 63 8.54 3.90 -9.78
N ASN A 64 7.93 4.02 -8.60
CA ASN A 64 6.88 3.13 -8.11
C ASN A 64 5.48 3.62 -8.51
N THR A 65 4.71 2.78 -9.19
CA THR A 65 3.30 3.08 -9.55
C THR A 65 2.46 3.31 -8.30
N SER A 66 2.68 2.51 -7.27
CA SER A 66 1.97 2.61 -5.98
C SER A 66 2.21 3.96 -5.29
N SER A 67 3.45 4.45 -5.27
CA SER A 67 3.80 5.74 -4.69
C SER A 67 3.14 6.90 -5.45
N VAL A 68 3.20 6.86 -6.78
CA VAL A 68 2.52 7.88 -7.62
C VAL A 68 1.01 7.83 -7.39
N ALA A 69 0.41 6.64 -7.22
CA ALA A 69 -1.02 6.49 -6.96
C ALA A 69 -1.44 7.11 -5.63
N LEU A 70 -0.70 6.87 -4.56
CA LEU A 70 -0.97 7.43 -3.23
C LEU A 70 -0.89 8.96 -3.23
N VAL A 71 0.15 9.52 -3.85
CA VAL A 71 0.28 10.99 -3.97
C VAL A 71 -0.86 11.58 -4.80
N THR A 72 -1.18 10.97 -5.96
CA THR A 72 -2.27 11.43 -6.83
C THR A 72 -3.61 11.43 -6.10
N SER A 73 -3.90 10.38 -5.32
CA SER A 73 -5.11 10.29 -4.50
C SER A 73 -5.19 11.40 -3.45
N GLY A 74 -4.10 11.62 -2.71
CA GLY A 74 -4.05 12.70 -1.71
C GLY A 74 -4.30 14.08 -2.32
N LEU A 75 -3.70 14.35 -3.49
CA LEU A 75 -3.91 15.60 -4.22
C LEU A 75 -5.34 15.72 -4.76
N GLU A 76 -5.92 14.66 -5.31
CA GLU A 76 -7.31 14.63 -5.78
C GLU A 76 -8.30 14.91 -4.66
N ARG A 77 -8.12 14.27 -3.50
CA ARG A 77 -8.96 14.54 -2.32
C ARG A 77 -8.80 15.97 -1.80
N LEU A 78 -7.57 16.50 -1.80
CA LEU A 78 -7.33 17.89 -1.43
C LEU A 78 -8.02 18.84 -2.39
N SER A 79 -7.88 18.64 -3.71
CA SER A 79 -8.57 19.46 -4.72
C SER A 79 -10.08 19.46 -4.53
N ASN A 80 -10.66 18.28 -4.26
CA ASN A 80 -12.08 18.12 -3.95
C ASN A 80 -12.47 18.84 -2.65
N LEU A 81 -11.62 18.83 -1.62
CA LEU A 81 -11.87 19.57 -0.39
C LEU A 81 -11.82 21.07 -0.61
N LEU A 82 -10.81 21.56 -1.34
CA LEU A 82 -10.65 23.00 -1.66
C LEU A 82 -11.81 23.57 -2.47
N SER A 83 -12.56 22.72 -3.18
CA SER A 83 -13.78 23.16 -3.88
C SER A 83 -14.97 23.47 -2.94
N LYS A 84 -14.90 23.04 -1.69
CA LYS A 84 -15.95 23.27 -0.65
C LYS A 84 -15.72 24.64 0.00
N LYS A 85 -16.39 25.68 -0.53
CA LYS A 85 -16.20 27.08 -0.10
C LYS A 85 -16.47 27.37 1.37
N ASP A 86 -17.33 26.58 2.01
CA ASP A 86 -17.78 26.80 3.39
C ASP A 86 -16.91 26.10 4.45
N SER A 87 -15.77 25.51 4.06
CA SER A 87 -14.88 24.82 4.98
C SER A 87 -13.92 25.80 5.66
N VAL A 88 -13.99 25.89 6.99
CA VAL A 88 -13.05 26.65 7.82
C VAL A 88 -11.60 26.18 7.58
N PHE A 89 -11.39 24.87 7.49
CA PHE A 89 -10.07 24.31 7.21
C PHE A 89 -9.52 24.83 5.88
N VAL A 90 -10.36 24.90 4.83
CA VAL A 90 -9.92 25.38 3.50
C VAL A 90 -9.54 26.86 3.56
N SER A 91 -10.37 27.71 4.19
CA SER A 91 -10.07 29.15 4.29
C SER A 91 -8.78 29.40 5.06
N ASP A 92 -8.53 28.66 6.12
CA ASP A 92 -7.32 28.79 6.93
C ASP A 92 -6.08 28.24 6.22
N LEU A 93 -6.19 27.12 5.50
CA LEU A 93 -5.10 26.57 4.68
C LEU A 93 -4.69 27.54 3.58
N LEU A 94 -5.65 28.11 2.87
CA LEU A 94 -5.37 29.09 1.80
C LEU A 94 -4.77 30.39 2.35
N ARG A 95 -5.23 30.86 3.53
CA ARG A 95 -4.64 32.01 4.19
C ARG A 95 -3.19 31.72 4.60
N GLU A 96 -2.92 30.55 5.19
CA GLU A 96 -1.59 30.14 5.59
C GLU A 96 -0.65 29.98 4.39
N ALA A 97 -1.13 29.39 3.30
CA ALA A 97 -0.39 29.28 2.05
C ALA A 97 0.00 30.66 1.50
N LYS A 98 -0.91 31.64 1.52
CA LYS A 98 -0.64 33.00 1.07
C LYS A 98 0.41 33.70 1.94
N VAL A 99 0.34 33.55 3.27
CA VAL A 99 1.33 34.13 4.19
C VAL A 99 2.74 33.58 3.93
N ASN A 100 2.84 32.33 3.49
CA ASN A 100 4.12 31.65 3.21
C ASN A 100 4.50 31.65 1.73
N GLU A 101 3.84 32.42 0.87
CA GLU A 101 4.11 32.53 -0.58
C GLU A 101 3.96 31.18 -1.33
N LEU A 102 3.02 30.33 -0.88
CA LEU A 102 2.71 29.00 -1.43
C LEU A 102 1.33 28.92 -2.09
N ASP A 103 0.65 30.02 -2.26
CA ASP A 103 -0.72 30.10 -2.77
C ASP A 103 -0.84 29.64 -4.24
N GLU A 104 0.18 29.88 -5.07
CA GLU A 104 0.23 29.37 -6.44
C GLU A 104 0.19 27.83 -6.46
N THR A 105 0.92 27.17 -5.56
CA THR A 105 0.98 25.70 -5.45
C THR A 105 -0.37 25.11 -5.08
N LEU A 106 -1.17 25.80 -4.27
CA LEU A 106 -2.51 25.36 -3.86
C LEU A 106 -3.61 25.87 -4.82
N SER A 107 -3.24 26.53 -5.92
CA SER A 107 -4.22 26.94 -6.92
C SER A 107 -4.88 25.73 -7.59
N THR A 108 -6.17 25.83 -7.91
CA THR A 108 -6.92 24.77 -8.61
C THR A 108 -6.22 24.35 -9.91
N THR A 109 -5.67 25.32 -10.65
CA THR A 109 -4.96 25.05 -11.91
C THR A 109 -3.71 24.21 -11.67
N ARG A 110 -2.92 24.55 -10.65
CA ARG A 110 -1.69 23.81 -10.35
C ARG A 110 -1.98 22.41 -9.81
N LEU A 111 -2.92 22.28 -8.89
CA LEU A 111 -3.33 20.98 -8.36
C LEU A 111 -3.87 20.06 -9.46
N ASN A 112 -4.74 20.55 -10.34
CA ASN A 112 -5.25 19.74 -11.44
C ASN A 112 -4.13 19.31 -12.38
N HIS A 113 -3.18 20.18 -12.68
CA HIS A 113 -2.00 19.81 -13.47
C HIS A 113 -1.21 18.66 -12.82
N LEU A 114 -0.95 18.73 -11.51
CA LEU A 114 -0.24 17.67 -10.78
C LEU A 114 -1.02 16.36 -10.77
N ILE A 115 -2.33 16.42 -10.56
CA ILE A 115 -3.23 15.25 -10.58
C ILE A 115 -3.20 14.60 -11.98
N ASP A 116 -3.32 15.39 -13.04
CA ASP A 116 -3.30 14.87 -14.41
C ASP A 116 -1.95 14.21 -14.73
N LYS A 117 -0.82 14.79 -14.30
CA LYS A 117 0.50 14.18 -14.45
C LYS A 117 0.63 12.86 -13.67
N GLY A 118 0.06 12.78 -12.47
CA GLY A 118 -0.02 11.54 -11.71
C GLY A 118 -0.79 10.46 -12.47
N TYR A 119 -1.99 10.76 -12.98
CA TYR A 119 -2.79 9.83 -13.77
C TYR A 119 -2.12 9.40 -15.08
N GLU A 120 -1.48 10.32 -15.80
CA GLU A 120 -0.69 10.02 -16.99
C GLU A 120 0.41 8.98 -16.65
N ARG A 121 1.13 9.19 -15.54
CA ARG A 121 2.21 8.30 -15.11
C ARG A 121 1.69 6.92 -14.70
N ILE A 122 0.66 6.84 -13.85
CA ILE A 122 0.05 5.59 -13.43
C ILE A 122 -0.42 4.79 -14.64
N THR A 123 -1.12 5.46 -15.56
CA THR A 123 -1.61 4.85 -16.79
C THR A 123 -0.48 4.27 -17.62
N LEU A 124 0.57 5.05 -17.85
CA LEU A 124 1.75 4.60 -18.62
C LEU A 124 2.41 3.37 -17.97
N GLN A 125 2.62 3.38 -16.66
CA GLN A 125 3.27 2.27 -15.98
C GLN A 125 2.41 0.99 -15.98
N LEU A 126 1.10 1.10 -15.79
CA LEU A 126 0.19 -0.04 -15.92
C LEU A 126 0.14 -0.57 -17.34
N ASP A 127 0.18 0.28 -18.37
CA ASP A 127 0.24 -0.14 -19.77
C ASP A 127 1.58 -0.80 -20.12
N LEU A 128 2.67 -0.46 -19.43
CA LEU A 128 3.98 -1.08 -19.55
C LEU A 128 4.14 -2.38 -18.74
N GLY A 129 3.27 -2.64 -17.76
CA GLY A 129 3.22 -3.95 -17.10
C GLY A 129 3.11 -3.98 -15.58
N GLY A 130 3.29 -2.89 -14.80
CA GLY A 130 3.13 -3.06 -13.36
C GLY A 130 3.72 -2.00 -12.44
N GLU A 131 4.48 -2.42 -11.41
CA GLU A 131 4.94 -1.51 -10.35
C GLU A 131 6.09 -0.61 -10.80
N SER A 132 7.13 -1.16 -11.39
CA SER A 132 8.29 -0.41 -11.86
C SER A 132 8.75 -0.96 -13.22
N PRO A 133 7.91 -0.83 -14.26
CA PRO A 133 8.15 -1.47 -15.55
C PRO A 133 9.08 -0.67 -16.47
N GLY A 134 9.49 0.55 -16.06
CA GLY A 134 10.31 1.45 -16.90
C GLY A 134 11.77 1.04 -17.03
N TYR A 135 12.18 -0.06 -16.38
CA TYR A 135 13.53 -0.59 -16.44
C TYR A 135 13.59 -1.86 -17.29
N LEU A 136 14.80 -2.28 -17.71
CA LEU A 136 14.97 -3.56 -18.38
C LEU A 136 14.68 -4.71 -17.42
N GLU A 137 14.06 -5.82 -17.88
CA GLU A 137 13.70 -6.98 -17.04
C GLU A 137 14.86 -7.56 -16.21
N LYS A 138 16.08 -7.46 -16.69
CA LYS A 138 17.30 -7.90 -15.99
C LYS A 138 17.85 -6.86 -15.01
N ASP A 139 17.30 -5.66 -15.00
CA ASP A 139 17.69 -4.62 -14.05
C ASP A 139 17.07 -4.91 -12.69
N LYS A 140 17.81 -4.72 -11.60
CA LYS A 140 17.33 -4.90 -10.24
C LYS A 140 16.18 -3.97 -9.87
N HIS A 141 16.00 -2.85 -10.58
CA HIS A 141 14.91 -1.91 -10.36
C HIS A 141 13.62 -2.30 -11.10
N TYR A 142 13.71 -3.22 -12.09
CA TYR A 142 12.52 -3.73 -12.77
C TYR A 142 11.63 -4.51 -11.81
N ARG A 143 10.34 -4.20 -11.83
CA ARG A 143 9.37 -4.93 -11.03
C ARG A 143 8.00 -4.87 -11.71
N GLU A 144 7.52 -6.03 -12.17
CA GLU A 144 6.16 -6.18 -12.70
C GLU A 144 5.18 -6.36 -11.53
N ALA A 145 5.27 -7.48 -10.85
CA ALA A 145 4.39 -7.84 -9.76
C ALA A 145 4.93 -7.36 -8.41
N ASP A 146 4.11 -6.59 -7.73
CA ASP A 146 4.36 -6.10 -6.37
C ASP A 146 3.02 -5.94 -5.64
N ALA A 147 2.95 -6.37 -4.38
CA ALA A 147 1.74 -6.23 -3.57
C ALA A 147 1.35 -4.75 -3.33
N ALA A 148 2.32 -3.84 -3.37
CA ALA A 148 2.07 -2.40 -3.25
C ALA A 148 1.18 -1.84 -4.36
N LEU A 149 1.11 -2.51 -5.54
CA LEU A 149 0.17 -2.15 -6.61
C LEU A 149 -1.30 -2.11 -6.16
N LEU A 150 -1.67 -2.85 -5.11
CA LEU A 150 -3.01 -2.79 -4.53
C LEU A 150 -3.39 -1.36 -4.11
N ASN A 151 -2.41 -0.48 -3.83
CA ASN A 151 -2.66 0.93 -3.56
C ASN A 151 -3.36 1.68 -4.70
N VAL A 152 -3.25 1.20 -5.94
CA VAL A 152 -3.99 1.77 -7.08
C VAL A 152 -5.50 1.56 -6.95
N ILE A 153 -5.92 0.53 -6.18
CA ILE A 153 -7.33 0.20 -5.95
C ILE A 153 -7.77 0.69 -4.57
N TYR A 154 -7.04 0.32 -3.53
CA TYR A 154 -7.34 0.66 -2.14
C TYR A 154 -6.03 0.98 -1.38
N PRO A 155 -5.95 2.07 -0.62
CA PRO A 155 -7.04 2.96 -0.17
C PRO A 155 -7.39 4.09 -1.14
N THR A 156 -6.69 4.24 -2.26
CA THR A 156 -6.79 5.41 -3.13
C THR A 156 -8.16 5.57 -3.79
N ASN A 157 -8.69 4.49 -4.36
CA ASN A 157 -9.92 4.52 -5.18
C ASN A 157 -9.90 5.65 -6.24
N LEU A 158 -8.83 5.71 -7.02
CA LEU A 158 -8.55 6.75 -8.00
C LEU A 158 -9.66 6.86 -9.06
N SER A 159 -10.24 8.06 -9.22
CA SER A 159 -11.46 8.28 -10.00
C SER A 159 -11.28 8.04 -11.51
N LYS A 160 -10.08 8.31 -12.07
CA LYS A 160 -9.79 8.15 -13.51
C LYS A 160 -9.15 6.80 -13.87
N ILE A 161 -8.91 5.91 -12.90
CA ILE A 161 -8.44 4.55 -13.17
C ILE A 161 -9.67 3.66 -13.41
N ASN A 162 -9.84 3.22 -14.64
CA ASN A 162 -10.99 2.41 -15.01
C ASN A 162 -10.90 0.97 -14.48
N THR A 163 -12.05 0.30 -14.42
CA THR A 163 -12.18 -1.06 -13.89
C THR A 163 -11.24 -2.05 -14.58
N ARG A 164 -11.03 -1.95 -15.89
CA ARG A 164 -10.09 -2.84 -16.63
C ARG A 164 -8.66 -2.76 -16.08
N ARG A 165 -8.17 -1.55 -15.73
CA ARG A 165 -6.84 -1.40 -15.12
C ARG A 165 -6.79 -1.93 -13.70
N LYS A 166 -7.85 -1.75 -12.92
CA LYS A 166 -7.96 -2.37 -11.60
C LYS A 166 -7.97 -3.91 -11.69
N GLU A 167 -8.67 -4.47 -12.65
CA GLU A 167 -8.64 -5.92 -12.97
C GLU A 167 -7.23 -6.40 -13.33
N GLN A 168 -6.50 -5.62 -14.13
CA GLN A 168 -5.10 -5.90 -14.45
C GLN A 168 -4.22 -5.93 -13.20
N VAL A 169 -4.35 -4.96 -12.31
CA VAL A 169 -3.63 -4.93 -11.03
C VAL A 169 -3.89 -6.19 -10.21
N LEU A 170 -5.16 -6.59 -10.06
CA LEU A 170 -5.51 -7.83 -9.34
C LEU A 170 -4.86 -9.06 -9.97
N LYS A 171 -4.88 -9.17 -11.31
CA LYS A 171 -4.26 -10.29 -12.03
C LYS A 171 -2.73 -10.33 -11.82
N ILE A 172 -2.08 -9.18 -11.79
CA ILE A 172 -0.63 -9.08 -11.55
C ILE A 172 -0.32 -9.51 -10.12
N VAL A 173 -1.00 -8.95 -9.12
CA VAL A 173 -0.73 -9.23 -7.70
C VAL A 173 -1.09 -10.68 -7.34
N LYS A 174 -2.13 -11.26 -7.96
CA LYS A 174 -2.51 -12.67 -7.73
C LYS A 174 -1.38 -13.66 -8.03
N LYS A 175 -0.44 -13.32 -8.93
CA LYS A 175 0.74 -14.14 -9.22
C LYS A 175 1.66 -14.31 -8.00
N LEU A 176 1.60 -13.40 -7.05
CA LEU A 176 2.41 -13.41 -5.82
C LEU A 176 1.80 -14.27 -4.70
N ALA A 177 0.59 -14.81 -4.91
CA ALA A 177 -0.08 -15.61 -3.89
C ALA A 177 0.63 -16.95 -3.71
N GLY A 178 1.08 -17.20 -2.48
CA GLY A 178 1.59 -18.50 -2.03
C GLY A 178 0.54 -19.24 -1.19
N PRO A 179 0.88 -20.35 -0.52
CA PRO A 179 -0.05 -21.13 0.30
C PRO A 179 -0.54 -20.38 1.55
N TYR A 180 0.25 -19.51 2.15
CA TYR A 180 -0.04 -18.85 3.44
C TYR A 180 -0.39 -17.37 3.33
N GLY A 181 0.00 -16.70 2.24
CA GLY A 181 -0.18 -15.27 2.06
C GLY A 181 0.20 -14.79 0.67
N ILE A 182 0.46 -13.50 0.55
CA ILE A 182 0.94 -12.87 -0.68
C ILE A 182 2.35 -12.35 -0.44
N LYS A 183 3.31 -12.72 -1.29
CA LYS A 183 4.67 -12.17 -1.29
C LYS A 183 4.62 -10.65 -1.55
N ARG A 184 5.60 -9.91 -1.03
CA ARG A 184 5.74 -8.50 -1.40
C ARG A 184 6.01 -8.39 -2.90
N TYR A 185 6.96 -9.17 -3.41
CA TYR A 185 7.33 -9.29 -4.83
C TYR A 185 8.16 -10.56 -5.06
N GLU A 186 8.37 -10.92 -6.31
CA GLU A 186 9.23 -12.06 -6.67
C GLU A 186 10.68 -11.81 -6.30
N LYS A 187 11.34 -12.82 -5.74
CA LYS A 187 12.72 -12.78 -5.24
C LYS A 187 12.92 -11.84 -4.04
N ASP A 188 11.86 -11.57 -3.29
CA ASP A 188 11.99 -10.83 -2.03
C ASP A 188 12.87 -11.59 -1.04
N ASN A 189 14.00 -11.01 -0.70
CA ASN A 189 14.96 -11.63 0.22
C ASN A 189 14.75 -11.22 1.69
N TYR A 190 13.82 -10.30 1.97
CA TYR A 190 13.51 -9.89 3.33
C TYR A 190 12.63 -10.94 4.02
N GLN A 191 13.09 -11.41 5.16
CA GLN A 191 12.45 -12.51 5.90
C GLN A 191 12.33 -13.84 5.11
N SER A 192 13.10 -14.02 4.04
CA SER A 192 13.24 -15.33 3.37
C SER A 192 13.95 -16.35 4.27
N ALA A 193 14.01 -17.63 3.86
CA ALA A 193 14.53 -18.72 4.71
C ALA A 193 15.86 -18.41 5.40
N ASN A 194 16.81 -17.78 4.71
CA ASN A 194 18.11 -17.43 5.27
C ASN A 194 18.08 -16.31 6.32
N PHE A 195 17.08 -15.46 6.29
CA PHE A 195 16.94 -14.35 7.25
C PHE A 195 16.88 -14.88 8.70
N TRP A 196 16.15 -15.96 8.93
CA TRP A 196 15.97 -16.55 10.25
C TRP A 196 17.05 -17.55 10.61
N PHE A 197 17.62 -18.23 9.59
CA PHE A 197 18.53 -19.36 9.79
C PHE A 197 19.97 -18.90 10.11
N ASN A 198 20.47 -17.86 9.43
CA ASN A 198 21.84 -17.39 9.56
C ASN A 198 21.98 -16.17 10.47
N ASP A 199 20.97 -15.85 11.26
CA ASP A 199 20.92 -14.64 12.11
C ASP A 199 21.21 -13.33 11.30
N ILE A 200 20.95 -13.34 9.99
CA ILE A 200 21.06 -12.19 9.10
C ILE A 200 19.83 -11.31 9.34
N LYS A 201 19.64 -10.89 10.56
CA LYS A 201 18.66 -9.87 10.95
C LYS A 201 19.23 -8.53 10.53
N THR A 202 18.79 -8.05 9.40
CA THR A 202 19.30 -6.83 8.82
C THR A 202 18.14 -5.89 8.56
N ASP A 203 18.43 -4.62 8.70
CA ASP A 203 17.51 -3.56 8.30
C ASP A 203 17.20 -3.63 6.80
N THR A 204 16.24 -2.86 6.35
CA THR A 204 15.85 -2.75 4.93
C THR A 204 16.82 -1.90 4.11
N ASP A 205 17.85 -1.29 4.72
CA ASP A 205 18.83 -0.46 4.03
C ASP A 205 19.57 -1.21 2.89
N GLN A 206 20.13 -0.44 1.94
CA GLN A 206 20.78 -0.97 0.75
C GLN A 206 21.93 -1.96 1.03
N ASN A 207 22.74 -1.71 2.08
CA ASN A 207 23.84 -2.61 2.43
C ASN A 207 23.32 -3.96 2.92
N SER A 208 22.25 -3.92 3.69
CA SER A 208 21.58 -5.12 4.20
C SER A 208 20.89 -5.87 3.07
N HIS A 209 20.25 -5.18 2.13
CA HIS A 209 19.66 -5.77 0.94
C HIS A 209 20.69 -6.56 0.13
N ALA A 210 21.84 -5.98 -0.18
CA ALA A 210 22.91 -6.64 -0.93
C ALA A 210 23.47 -7.90 -0.21
N LYS A 211 23.50 -7.91 1.13
CA LYS A 211 23.88 -9.09 1.90
C LYS A 211 22.83 -10.21 1.83
N ARG A 212 21.54 -9.85 1.96
CA ARG A 212 20.44 -10.80 1.86
C ARG A 212 20.33 -11.42 0.47
N GLU A 213 20.55 -10.62 -0.58
CA GLU A 213 20.51 -11.07 -1.97
C GLU A 213 21.51 -12.20 -2.23
N LYS A 214 22.72 -12.10 -1.69
CA LYS A 214 23.76 -13.15 -1.84
C LYS A 214 23.43 -14.47 -1.17
N SER A 215 22.58 -14.45 -0.16
CA SER A 215 22.19 -15.64 0.61
C SER A 215 20.75 -16.07 0.33
N PHE A 216 20.06 -15.44 -0.61
CA PHE A 216 18.68 -15.74 -0.92
C PHE A 216 18.51 -17.17 -1.47
N ILE A 217 17.54 -17.89 -0.93
CA ILE A 217 17.11 -19.21 -1.41
C ILE A 217 15.85 -19.00 -2.27
N PRO A 218 15.87 -19.33 -3.56
CA PRO A 218 14.68 -19.19 -4.42
C PRO A 218 13.45 -19.93 -3.87
N SER A 219 12.29 -19.35 -4.06
CA SER A 219 10.98 -19.88 -3.61
C SER A 219 10.83 -19.98 -2.09
N THR A 220 11.54 -19.12 -1.35
CA THR A 220 11.42 -19.01 0.12
C THR A 220 11.06 -17.58 0.56
N GLU A 221 10.53 -16.78 -0.34
CA GLU A 221 10.03 -15.45 -0.02
C GLU A 221 8.98 -15.54 1.09
N ALA A 222 9.03 -14.61 2.04
CA ALA A 222 8.01 -14.52 3.07
C ALA A 222 6.63 -14.21 2.44
N GLU A 223 5.60 -14.81 3.01
CA GLU A 223 4.21 -14.61 2.57
C GLU A 223 3.47 -13.76 3.61
N TRP A 224 3.01 -12.60 3.17
CA TRP A 224 2.52 -11.55 4.03
C TRP A 224 0.99 -11.56 4.15
N PHE A 225 0.47 -10.82 5.11
CA PHE A 225 -0.96 -10.65 5.41
C PHE A 225 -1.78 -9.94 4.31
N PHE A 226 -1.23 -9.74 3.13
CA PHE A 226 -1.88 -8.97 2.05
C PHE A 226 -3.10 -9.66 1.44
N ASP A 227 -3.42 -10.89 1.83
CA ASP A 227 -4.69 -11.55 1.46
C ASP A 227 -5.91 -10.69 1.83
N SER A 228 -5.90 -10.05 3.00
CA SER A 228 -6.98 -9.15 3.42
C SER A 228 -7.08 -7.91 2.53
N TRP A 229 -5.95 -7.39 2.13
CA TRP A 229 -5.88 -6.23 1.25
C TRP A 229 -6.34 -6.57 -0.17
N TYR A 230 -5.89 -7.72 -0.69
CA TYR A 230 -6.34 -8.25 -1.97
C TYR A 230 -7.85 -8.52 -1.97
N ALA A 231 -8.38 -9.21 -0.94
CA ALA A 231 -9.81 -9.51 -0.82
C ALA A 231 -10.67 -8.24 -0.87
N LYS A 232 -10.27 -7.20 -0.13
CA LYS A 232 -10.96 -5.89 -0.17
C LYS A 232 -10.90 -5.25 -1.55
N SER A 233 -9.73 -5.27 -2.19
CA SER A 233 -9.55 -4.72 -3.54
C SER A 233 -10.40 -5.48 -4.57
N ALA A 234 -10.49 -6.80 -4.47
CA ALA A 234 -11.33 -7.63 -5.32
C ALA A 234 -12.83 -7.33 -5.13
N ALA A 235 -13.28 -7.10 -3.89
CA ALA A 235 -14.66 -6.67 -3.61
C ALA A 235 -14.99 -5.33 -4.27
N ILE A 236 -14.06 -4.37 -4.25
CA ILE A 236 -14.23 -3.07 -4.93
C ILE A 236 -14.36 -3.29 -6.44
N VAL A 237 -13.49 -4.12 -7.04
CA VAL A 237 -13.54 -4.41 -8.48
C VAL A 237 -14.81 -5.17 -8.85
N TYR A 238 -15.29 -6.08 -7.99
CA TYR A 238 -16.59 -6.74 -8.21
C TYR A 238 -17.74 -5.73 -8.24
N LYS A 239 -17.81 -4.80 -7.31
CA LYS A 239 -18.87 -3.75 -7.27
C LYS A 239 -18.90 -2.94 -8.58
N GLU A 240 -17.75 -2.70 -9.18
CA GLU A 240 -17.63 -1.94 -10.44
C GLU A 240 -17.92 -2.80 -11.69
N SER A 241 -17.38 -4.04 -11.75
CA SER A 241 -17.41 -4.90 -12.95
C SER A 241 -18.60 -5.84 -13.01
N ARG A 242 -19.15 -6.22 -11.85
CA ARG A 242 -20.16 -7.27 -11.67
C ARG A 242 -19.72 -8.65 -12.16
N LYS A 243 -18.40 -8.88 -12.29
CA LYS A 243 -17.85 -10.18 -12.70
C LYS A 243 -17.67 -11.08 -11.48
N GLU A 244 -18.33 -12.23 -11.45
CA GLU A 244 -18.30 -13.18 -10.34
C GLU A 244 -16.91 -13.68 -9.98
N GLU A 245 -15.97 -13.68 -10.92
CA GLU A 245 -14.59 -14.06 -10.65
C GLU A 245 -13.97 -13.23 -9.51
N TYR A 246 -14.28 -11.93 -9.43
CA TYR A 246 -13.76 -11.04 -8.37
C TYR A 246 -14.52 -11.19 -7.05
N LEU A 247 -15.78 -11.58 -7.07
CA LEU A 247 -16.48 -11.98 -5.86
C LEU A 247 -15.86 -13.26 -5.28
N ASN A 248 -15.66 -14.27 -6.12
CA ASN A 248 -15.02 -15.53 -5.73
C ASN A 248 -13.60 -15.29 -5.19
N ASP A 249 -12.82 -14.45 -5.86
CA ASP A 249 -11.49 -14.05 -5.39
C ASP A 249 -11.58 -13.36 -4.02
N SER A 250 -12.50 -12.43 -3.84
CA SER A 250 -12.68 -11.73 -2.57
C SER A 250 -12.99 -12.70 -1.43
N VAL A 251 -13.91 -13.64 -1.63
CA VAL A 251 -14.26 -14.67 -0.62
C VAL A 251 -13.08 -15.61 -0.36
N GLN A 252 -12.40 -16.07 -1.42
CA GLN A 252 -11.24 -16.95 -1.29
C GLN A 252 -10.13 -16.30 -0.46
N PHE A 253 -9.75 -15.08 -0.80
CA PHE A 253 -8.67 -14.38 -0.11
C PHE A 253 -9.07 -13.90 1.30
N MET A 254 -10.36 -13.63 1.54
CA MET A 254 -10.88 -13.45 2.89
C MET A 254 -10.66 -14.70 3.75
N ASN A 255 -11.04 -15.88 3.25
CA ASN A 255 -10.86 -17.14 3.98
C ASN A 255 -9.38 -17.44 4.24
N ARG A 256 -8.49 -17.16 3.28
CA ARG A 256 -7.05 -17.29 3.44
C ARG A 256 -6.53 -16.33 4.52
N SER A 257 -7.00 -15.08 4.53
CA SER A 257 -6.64 -14.12 5.58
C SER A 257 -7.07 -14.57 6.97
N LEU A 258 -8.27 -15.16 7.11
CA LEU A 258 -8.72 -15.74 8.38
C LEU A 258 -7.86 -16.94 8.81
N ALA A 259 -7.39 -17.74 7.85
CA ALA A 259 -6.49 -18.87 8.12
C ALA A 259 -5.07 -18.44 8.57
N GLN A 260 -4.69 -17.16 8.41
CA GLN A 260 -3.43 -16.62 8.93
C GLN A 260 -3.46 -16.34 10.45
N ILE A 261 -4.63 -16.43 11.09
CA ILE A 261 -4.73 -16.27 12.55
C ILE A 261 -4.05 -17.46 13.22
N THR A 262 -3.13 -17.17 14.14
CA THR A 262 -2.37 -18.20 14.86
C THR A 262 -3.25 -19.03 15.79
N GLY A 263 -3.00 -20.33 15.82
CA GLY A 263 -3.64 -21.30 16.73
C GLY A 263 -2.83 -21.57 17.98
N GLU A 264 -3.30 -22.54 18.76
CA GLU A 264 -2.65 -23.00 19.99
C GLU A 264 -1.26 -23.59 19.71
N ASN A 265 -0.33 -23.34 20.63
CA ASN A 265 1.01 -23.96 20.67
C ASN A 265 1.87 -23.74 19.41
N MET A 266 1.58 -22.73 18.59
CA MET A 266 2.39 -22.41 17.41
C MET A 266 3.74 -21.84 17.82
N ILE A 267 4.76 -22.23 17.03
CA ILE A 267 6.14 -21.74 17.18
C ILE A 267 6.46 -20.84 16.00
N GLY A 268 6.95 -19.65 16.30
CA GLY A 268 7.36 -18.67 15.30
C GLY A 268 8.69 -19.03 14.63
N ALA A 269 9.01 -18.30 13.56
CA ALA A 269 10.23 -18.51 12.77
C ALA A 269 11.53 -18.36 13.57
N ASN A 270 11.50 -17.66 14.70
CA ASN A 270 12.62 -17.54 15.64
C ASN A 270 12.71 -18.68 16.69
N GLY A 271 11.90 -19.73 16.55
CA GLY A 271 11.86 -20.86 17.47
C GLY A 271 11.16 -20.59 18.81
N ARG A 272 10.50 -19.45 19.00
CA ARG A 272 9.76 -19.11 20.23
C ARG A 272 8.26 -19.26 20.02
N SER A 273 7.53 -19.53 21.12
CA SER A 273 6.06 -19.53 21.09
C SER A 273 5.52 -18.18 20.65
N VAL A 274 4.47 -18.20 19.82
CA VAL A 274 3.73 -17.00 19.40
C VAL A 274 2.37 -16.95 20.11
N PRO A 275 1.79 -15.74 20.28
CA PRO A 275 0.45 -15.62 20.86
C PRO A 275 -0.59 -16.35 20.00
N GLU A 276 -1.56 -16.97 20.65
CA GLU A 276 -2.76 -17.52 20.02
C GLU A 276 -3.73 -16.41 19.60
N MET A 277 -4.59 -16.67 18.61
CA MET A 277 -5.61 -15.75 18.11
C MET A 277 -5.03 -14.38 17.69
N ALA A 278 -3.82 -14.39 17.14
CA ALA A 278 -3.11 -13.21 16.71
C ALA A 278 -2.77 -13.26 15.21
N LEU A 279 -2.54 -12.10 14.63
CA LEU A 279 -2.14 -11.98 13.23
C LEU A 279 -0.66 -11.62 13.15
N PRO A 280 0.16 -12.45 12.51
CA PRO A 280 1.56 -12.17 12.26
C PRO A 280 1.72 -11.15 11.11
N GLU A 281 2.93 -10.63 10.97
CA GLU A 281 3.34 -9.83 9.83
C GLU A 281 3.39 -10.67 8.54
N SER A 282 3.89 -11.91 8.68
CA SER A 282 4.07 -12.84 7.56
C SER A 282 4.16 -14.27 8.07
N TYR A 283 4.11 -15.22 7.13
CA TYR A 283 4.58 -16.58 7.30
C TYR A 283 5.92 -16.73 6.59
N ASN A 284 6.88 -17.36 7.26
CA ASN A 284 8.27 -17.42 6.85
C ASN A 284 8.71 -18.86 6.65
N TYR A 285 9.51 -19.09 5.60
CA TYR A 285 10.16 -20.39 5.42
C TYR A 285 11.38 -20.48 6.32
N ILE A 286 11.44 -21.55 7.12
CA ILE A 286 12.57 -21.88 7.99
C ILE A 286 13.11 -23.25 7.64
N HIS A 287 14.43 -23.44 7.76
CA HIS A 287 15.06 -24.74 7.67
C HIS A 287 15.05 -25.41 9.04
N LYS A 288 14.50 -26.63 9.11
CA LYS A 288 14.56 -27.47 10.29
C LYS A 288 14.88 -28.90 9.86
N SER A 289 15.98 -29.46 10.36
CA SER A 289 16.40 -30.84 10.06
C SER A 289 16.48 -31.16 8.56
N GLY A 290 16.94 -30.20 7.74
CA GLY A 290 17.10 -30.39 6.30
C GLY A 290 15.83 -30.23 5.46
N THR A 291 14.70 -29.89 6.07
CA THR A 291 13.43 -29.62 5.39
C THR A 291 12.99 -28.17 5.60
N LEU A 292 12.27 -27.64 4.59
CA LEU A 292 11.61 -26.34 4.70
C LEU A 292 10.29 -26.51 5.45
N HIS A 293 10.04 -25.61 6.38
CA HIS A 293 8.79 -25.48 7.13
C HIS A 293 8.35 -24.02 7.10
N GLU A 294 7.07 -23.80 7.14
CA GLU A 294 6.49 -22.47 7.29
C GLU A 294 6.18 -22.23 8.77
N ALA A 295 6.46 -21.00 9.21
CA ALA A 295 6.20 -20.57 10.58
C ALA A 295 5.79 -19.11 10.61
N PRO A 296 4.90 -18.69 11.52
CA PRO A 296 4.52 -17.30 11.66
C PRO A 296 5.74 -16.44 12.05
N SER A 297 5.80 -15.24 11.52
CA SER A 297 6.78 -14.22 11.91
C SER A 297 6.70 -13.95 13.41
N PRO A 298 7.85 -13.75 14.11
CA PRO A 298 7.84 -13.31 15.50
C PRO A 298 7.36 -11.87 15.69
N ILE A 299 7.13 -11.11 14.60
CA ILE A 299 6.49 -9.81 14.62
C ILE A 299 4.96 -10.04 14.66
N ILE A 300 4.48 -10.28 15.88
CA ILE A 300 3.09 -10.67 16.16
C ILE A 300 2.70 -10.22 17.58
N PRO A 301 1.47 -9.69 17.83
CA PRO A 301 0.50 -9.29 16.81
C PRO A 301 0.93 -8.01 16.07
N LEU A 302 0.68 -7.94 14.77
CA LEU A 302 0.93 -6.73 13.98
C LEU A 302 -0.35 -5.88 13.84
N ASN A 303 -0.26 -4.61 14.16
CA ASN A 303 -1.43 -3.71 14.04
C ASN A 303 -1.87 -3.50 12.59
N TRP A 304 -0.94 -3.47 11.64
CA TRP A 304 -1.27 -3.34 10.23
C TRP A 304 -2.09 -4.54 9.71
N SER A 305 -1.69 -5.77 10.05
CA SER A 305 -2.44 -6.99 9.70
C SER A 305 -3.86 -6.96 10.27
N LYS A 306 -3.99 -6.57 11.56
CA LYS A 306 -5.30 -6.44 12.24
C LYS A 306 -6.18 -5.37 11.60
N ALA A 307 -5.63 -4.21 11.29
CA ALA A 307 -6.35 -3.13 10.64
C ALA A 307 -6.84 -3.55 9.24
N SER A 308 -5.97 -4.16 8.44
CA SER A 308 -6.31 -4.65 7.10
C SER A 308 -7.42 -5.69 7.14
N MET A 309 -7.35 -6.66 8.06
CA MET A 309 -8.40 -7.66 8.25
C MET A 309 -9.73 -7.02 8.68
N THR A 310 -9.71 -6.08 9.62
CA THR A 310 -10.91 -5.38 10.07
C THR A 310 -11.60 -4.63 8.92
N LEU A 311 -10.81 -3.93 8.10
CA LEU A 311 -11.31 -3.19 6.94
C LEU A 311 -11.84 -4.11 5.84
N MET A 312 -11.22 -5.27 5.65
CA MET A 312 -11.71 -6.31 4.75
C MET A 312 -13.05 -6.88 5.23
N LEU A 313 -13.16 -7.30 6.50
CA LEU A 313 -14.40 -7.85 7.05
C LEU A 313 -15.55 -6.85 6.97
N LYS A 314 -15.27 -5.56 7.22
CA LYS A 314 -16.27 -4.50 7.05
C LYS A 314 -16.73 -4.39 5.60
N GLU A 315 -15.81 -4.44 4.63
CA GLU A 315 -16.14 -4.39 3.21
C GLU A 315 -17.00 -5.60 2.78
N MET A 316 -16.61 -6.81 3.23
CA MET A 316 -17.39 -8.03 2.95
C MET A 316 -18.79 -7.99 3.57
N SER A 317 -18.92 -7.48 4.79
CA SER A 317 -20.23 -7.27 5.42
C SER A 317 -21.10 -6.30 4.63
N ASN A 318 -20.52 -5.19 4.15
CA ASN A 318 -21.25 -4.25 3.31
C ASN A 318 -21.67 -4.91 1.98
N LEU A 319 -20.78 -5.68 1.36
CA LEU A 319 -21.07 -6.38 0.12
C LEU A 319 -22.23 -7.38 0.27
N ILE A 320 -22.27 -8.16 1.35
CA ILE A 320 -23.35 -9.10 1.66
C ILE A 320 -24.68 -8.35 1.82
N ASN A 321 -24.67 -7.23 2.53
CA ASN A 321 -25.85 -6.42 2.74
C ASN A 321 -26.36 -5.78 1.44
N ASP A 322 -25.44 -5.24 0.61
CA ASP A 322 -25.77 -4.59 -0.67
C ASP A 322 -26.36 -5.58 -1.69
N GLU A 323 -25.87 -6.84 -1.71
CA GLU A 323 -26.35 -7.88 -2.62
C GLU A 323 -27.58 -8.66 -2.08
N GLY A 324 -28.03 -8.39 -0.85
CA GLY A 324 -29.17 -9.08 -0.23
C GLY A 324 -28.93 -10.58 -0.01
N ILE A 325 -27.68 -11.00 0.11
CA ILE A 325 -27.29 -12.39 0.37
C ILE A 325 -27.67 -12.71 1.83
N LYS A 326 -28.62 -13.66 1.99
CA LYS A 326 -29.05 -14.13 3.32
C LYS A 326 -28.30 -15.38 3.74
#